data_a76eb53593d9c6c6163f3cffe643ffe8
#
_entry.id   a76eb53593d9c6c6163f3cffe643ffe8
#
_cell.length_a   1.000
_cell.length_b   1.000
_cell.length_c   1.000
_cell.angle_alpha   90.00
_cell.angle_beta   90.00
_cell.angle_gamma   90.00
#
_symmetry.space_group_name_H-M   'P 1'
#
loop_
_entity.id
_entity.type
_entity.pdbx_description
1 polymer ?
#
loop_
_entity_poly.entity_id
_entity_poly.type
_entity_poly.pdbx_seq_one_letter_code
_entity_poly.pdbx_strand_id
1 'polypeptide(L)'
;MGILRFFLAYVVLVSHCPDGLLTRIFHPALAVQCFFTISGFYMQLLISEKYNKQSPFYFCKDFYLSRIFRIFPVYLLILTITFVFANQGHVLHYLDAGRFELFFYDAFTNIFIIGQSFLRIFPYNDMLGQFVLSISDTEIPSASFGLMVQSWSLDLELLFYILAPFILTIKRLWIILVIIIASISLRFILALNDINYALNLAWINEFFPLELATFLLGSIAYRIYYFLKYELNNIINNKYLIAIQSLFNKSTSKVSSMKMPIPYLYLFVSFIVIYYYTKKWAWVYDFGGDWDQGLFGVPHIYWFTLLLNAVFVPILFELSKNLKLDSFIGKLSYPLYISHFTIILLLHKIGIEDQVFGIYVLACSILVSIALVLFIENPITRYRHRKFYKIK
;
A
#
# COMPACT_ATOMS: atom_id res chain seq x y z
N MET A 1 14.44 2.33 4.29
CA MET A 1 12.98 2.10 4.31
C MET A 1 12.57 0.67 3.93
N GLY A 2 13.50 -0.20 3.55
CA GLY A 2 13.17 -1.57 3.14
C GLY A 2 12.58 -2.40 4.27
N ILE A 3 13.21 -2.33 5.45
CA ILE A 3 12.74 -3.05 6.64
C ILE A 3 11.33 -2.61 7.04
N LEU A 4 11.02 -1.29 6.99
CA LEU A 4 9.66 -0.82 7.27
C LEU A 4 8.64 -1.45 6.31
N ARG A 5 8.93 -1.44 5.02
CA ARG A 5 8.02 -2.02 4.00
C ARG A 5 7.83 -3.52 4.21
N PHE A 6 8.89 -4.24 4.53
CA PHE A 6 8.81 -5.67 4.83
C PHE A 6 7.98 -5.94 6.09
N PHE A 7 8.17 -5.13 7.13
CA PHE A 7 7.39 -5.22 8.36
C PHE A 7 5.89 -4.97 8.11
N LEU A 8 5.54 -3.95 7.32
CA LEU A 8 4.15 -3.70 6.95
C LEU A 8 3.53 -4.88 6.17
N ALA A 9 4.29 -5.49 5.25
CA ALA A 9 3.84 -6.68 4.54
C ALA A 9 3.66 -7.89 5.47
N TYR A 10 4.54 -8.05 6.45
CA TYR A 10 4.42 -9.05 7.51
C TYR A 10 3.14 -8.85 8.33
N VAL A 11 2.82 -7.61 8.73
CA VAL A 11 1.58 -7.30 9.47
C VAL A 11 0.34 -7.73 8.68
N VAL A 12 0.30 -7.43 7.38
CA VAL A 12 -0.81 -7.85 6.52
C VAL A 12 -0.88 -9.37 6.42
N LEU A 13 0.24 -10.06 6.21
CA LEU A 13 0.28 -11.52 6.15
C LEU A 13 -0.28 -12.14 7.42
N VAL A 14 0.22 -11.72 8.59
CA VAL A 14 -0.21 -12.29 9.89
C VAL A 14 -1.69 -12.04 10.16
N SER A 15 -2.25 -10.92 9.69
CA SER A 15 -3.67 -10.63 9.87
C SER A 15 -4.61 -11.56 9.09
N HIS A 16 -4.10 -12.20 8.04
CA HIS A 16 -4.86 -13.18 7.24
C HIS A 16 -4.62 -14.63 7.68
N CYS A 17 -3.72 -14.86 8.63
CA CYS A 17 -3.53 -16.18 9.21
C CYS A 17 -4.57 -16.40 10.33
N PRO A 18 -5.11 -17.63 10.49
CA PRO A 18 -5.93 -17.97 11.65
C PRO A 18 -5.15 -17.77 12.95
N ASP A 19 -5.87 -17.57 14.04
CA ASP A 19 -5.28 -17.37 15.36
C ASP A 19 -4.36 -18.53 15.73
N GLY A 20 -3.10 -18.18 16.07
CA GLY A 20 -2.05 -19.16 16.35
C GLY A 20 -0.85 -18.50 17.04
N LEU A 21 0.34 -19.04 16.78
CA LEU A 21 1.59 -18.55 17.37
C LEU A 21 2.00 -17.15 16.90
N LEU A 22 1.47 -16.67 15.76
CA LEU A 22 1.73 -15.32 15.26
C LEU A 22 0.64 -14.36 15.76
N THR A 23 1.04 -13.38 16.56
CA THR A 23 0.12 -12.37 17.08
C THR A 23 -0.11 -11.25 16.08
N ARG A 24 -1.37 -10.84 15.91
CA ARG A 24 -1.74 -9.62 15.15
C ARG A 24 -1.16 -8.40 15.86
N ILE A 25 -0.43 -7.55 15.13
CA ILE A 25 0.23 -6.37 15.70
C ILE A 25 -0.69 -5.15 15.64
N PHE A 26 -1.29 -4.88 14.48
CA PHE A 26 -2.28 -3.83 14.27
C PHE A 26 -3.11 -4.12 13.00
N HIS A 27 -4.14 -3.31 12.76
CA HIS A 27 -5.09 -3.55 11.67
C HIS A 27 -4.42 -3.51 10.28
N PRO A 28 -4.68 -4.48 9.39
CA PRO A 28 -4.02 -4.59 8.08
C PRO A 28 -4.28 -3.40 7.16
N ALA A 29 -5.47 -2.79 7.20
CA ALA A 29 -5.78 -1.62 6.40
C ALA A 29 -4.84 -0.45 6.73
N LEU A 30 -4.49 -0.25 8.01
CA LEU A 30 -3.52 0.77 8.41
C LEU A 30 -2.11 0.51 7.84
N ALA A 31 -1.69 -0.77 7.80
CA ALA A 31 -0.43 -1.13 7.16
C ALA A 31 -0.44 -0.81 5.66
N VAL A 32 -1.56 -1.08 4.97
CA VAL A 32 -1.73 -0.74 3.55
C VAL A 32 -1.68 0.78 3.32
N GLN A 33 -2.31 1.56 4.17
CA GLN A 33 -2.27 3.03 4.04
C GLN A 33 -0.89 3.61 4.35
N CYS A 34 -0.12 3.00 5.24
CA CYS A 34 1.30 3.32 5.39
C CYS A 34 2.08 3.03 4.09
N PHE A 35 1.74 1.96 3.35
CA PHE A 35 2.30 1.73 2.01
C PHE A 35 1.92 2.82 1.02
N PHE A 36 0.67 3.31 1.04
CA PHE A 36 0.25 4.42 0.17
C PHE A 36 1.06 5.69 0.44
N THR A 37 1.27 6.04 1.71
CA THR A 37 2.14 7.17 2.09
C THR A 37 3.57 6.97 1.58
N ILE A 38 4.15 5.79 1.73
CA ILE A 38 5.49 5.46 1.20
C ILE A 38 5.50 5.54 -0.33
N SER A 39 4.46 5.06 -1.00
CA SER A 39 4.33 5.12 -2.46
C SER A 39 4.26 6.57 -2.94
N GLY A 40 3.47 7.42 -2.28
CA GLY A 40 3.39 8.86 -2.56
C GLY A 40 4.74 9.57 -2.46
N PHE A 41 5.51 9.27 -1.40
CA PHE A 41 6.87 9.78 -1.23
C PHE A 41 7.79 9.36 -2.38
N TYR A 42 7.81 8.08 -2.73
CA TYR A 42 8.65 7.58 -3.82
C TYR A 42 8.23 8.10 -5.19
N MET A 43 6.93 8.27 -5.44
CA MET A 43 6.47 8.82 -6.72
C MET A 43 6.87 10.28 -6.85
N GLN A 44 6.74 11.09 -5.79
CA GLN A 44 7.20 12.47 -5.81
C GLN A 44 8.72 12.55 -6.02
N LEU A 45 9.50 11.71 -5.34
CA LEU A 45 10.95 11.61 -5.52
C LEU A 45 11.31 11.28 -6.99
N LEU A 46 10.69 10.25 -7.55
CA LEU A 46 10.96 9.82 -8.92
C LEU A 46 10.61 10.90 -9.94
N ILE A 47 9.45 11.54 -9.80
CA ILE A 47 9.00 12.60 -10.69
C ILE A 47 9.94 13.81 -10.59
N SER A 48 10.32 14.21 -9.38
CA SER A 48 11.16 15.38 -9.17
C SER A 48 12.61 15.17 -9.61
N GLU A 49 13.19 14.00 -9.34
CA GLU A 49 14.63 13.79 -9.56
C GLU A 49 14.95 13.14 -10.92
N LYS A 50 14.09 12.24 -11.41
CA LYS A 50 14.40 11.44 -12.60
C LYS A 50 13.69 11.91 -13.86
N TYR A 51 12.43 12.33 -13.74
CA TYR A 51 11.59 12.59 -14.90
C TYR A 51 11.43 14.06 -15.24
N ASN A 52 11.75 14.97 -14.34
CA ASN A 52 11.54 16.42 -14.53
C ASN A 52 12.36 17.05 -15.69
N LYS A 53 13.33 16.31 -16.23
CA LYS A 53 14.21 16.77 -17.33
C LYS A 53 13.75 16.31 -18.73
N GLN A 54 12.64 15.58 -18.82
CA GLN A 54 12.13 15.04 -20.08
C GLN A 54 10.98 15.89 -20.63
N SER A 55 10.70 15.79 -21.93
CA SER A 55 9.48 16.35 -22.49
C SER A 55 8.25 15.62 -21.92
N PRO A 56 7.08 16.30 -21.76
CA PRO A 56 5.91 15.71 -21.09
C PRO A 56 5.49 14.35 -21.65
N PHE A 57 5.56 14.15 -22.96
CA PHE A 57 5.16 12.90 -23.59
C PHE A 57 6.09 11.72 -23.21
N TYR A 58 7.41 11.91 -23.33
CA TYR A 58 8.38 10.87 -22.96
C TYR A 58 8.38 10.60 -21.46
N PHE A 59 8.20 11.63 -20.66
CA PHE A 59 8.03 11.53 -19.23
C PHE A 59 6.87 10.58 -18.86
N CYS A 60 5.66 10.82 -19.37
CA CYS A 60 4.50 9.98 -19.07
C CYS A 60 4.72 8.55 -19.55
N LYS A 61 5.19 8.35 -20.77
CA LYS A 61 5.45 7.02 -21.33
C LYS A 61 6.43 6.20 -20.48
N ASP A 62 7.58 6.75 -20.18
CA ASP A 62 8.62 6.05 -19.43
C ASP A 62 8.19 5.81 -17.96
N PHE A 63 7.48 6.75 -17.39
CA PHE A 63 6.91 6.61 -16.05
C PHE A 63 5.93 5.42 -16.00
N TYR A 64 4.90 5.40 -16.87
CA TYR A 64 3.89 4.34 -16.85
C TYR A 64 4.49 2.96 -17.17
N LEU A 65 5.32 2.85 -18.21
CA LEU A 65 5.98 1.60 -18.51
C LEU A 65 6.85 1.10 -17.36
N SER A 66 7.56 2.00 -16.69
CA SER A 66 8.35 1.64 -15.51
C SER A 66 7.49 1.11 -14.36
N ARG A 67 6.26 1.59 -14.19
CA ARG A 67 5.31 1.10 -13.16
C ARG A 67 4.71 -0.24 -13.55
N ILE A 68 4.28 -0.40 -14.81
CA ILE A 68 3.80 -1.68 -15.34
C ILE A 68 4.84 -2.79 -15.15
N PHE A 69 6.09 -2.57 -15.57
CA PHE A 69 7.17 -3.54 -15.38
C PHE A 69 7.55 -3.79 -13.91
N ARG A 70 7.10 -2.97 -12.99
CA ARG A 70 7.32 -3.20 -11.56
C ARG A 70 6.26 -4.13 -10.95
N ILE A 71 4.98 -3.95 -11.32
CA ILE A 71 3.85 -4.63 -10.68
C ILE A 71 3.50 -5.92 -11.42
N PHE A 72 3.19 -5.82 -12.71
CA PHE A 72 2.54 -6.88 -13.46
C PHE A 72 3.31 -8.21 -13.56
N PRO A 73 4.64 -8.27 -13.71
CA PRO A 73 5.31 -9.55 -13.91
C PRO A 73 5.17 -10.52 -12.75
N VAL A 74 5.34 -10.04 -11.51
CA VAL A 74 5.14 -10.86 -10.31
C VAL A 74 3.66 -11.12 -10.09
N TYR A 75 2.83 -10.10 -10.25
CA TYR A 75 1.38 -10.22 -10.11
C TYR A 75 0.79 -11.30 -11.02
N LEU A 76 1.04 -11.22 -12.33
CA LEU A 76 0.49 -12.17 -13.30
C LEU A 76 0.97 -13.60 -13.07
N LEU A 77 2.22 -13.78 -12.62
CA LEU A 77 2.70 -15.12 -12.26
C LEU A 77 1.92 -15.68 -11.07
N ILE A 78 1.77 -14.89 -9.99
CA ILE A 78 1.03 -15.33 -8.80
C ILE A 78 -0.46 -15.52 -9.14
N LEU A 79 -1.06 -14.63 -9.93
CA LEU A 79 -2.44 -14.80 -10.42
C LEU A 79 -2.61 -16.12 -11.16
N THR A 80 -1.67 -16.46 -12.07
CA THR A 80 -1.70 -17.73 -12.81
C THR A 80 -1.59 -18.93 -11.88
N ILE A 81 -0.69 -18.87 -10.89
CA ILE A 81 -0.55 -19.94 -9.89
C ILE A 81 -1.84 -20.08 -9.07
N THR A 82 -2.42 -18.96 -8.65
CA THR A 82 -3.68 -18.97 -7.88
C THR A 82 -4.82 -19.57 -8.69
N PHE A 83 -4.97 -19.15 -9.94
CA PHE A 83 -6.00 -19.66 -10.83
C PHE A 83 -5.85 -21.17 -11.06
N VAL A 84 -4.64 -21.62 -11.45
CA VAL A 84 -4.44 -23.04 -11.85
C VAL A 84 -4.47 -23.98 -10.65
N PHE A 85 -3.86 -23.61 -9.54
CA PHE A 85 -3.58 -24.55 -8.45
C PHE A 85 -4.42 -24.31 -7.19
N ALA A 86 -4.89 -23.10 -6.94
CA ALA A 86 -5.59 -22.78 -5.71
C ALA A 86 -7.10 -22.60 -5.89
N ASN A 87 -7.55 -21.84 -6.88
CA ASN A 87 -8.94 -21.38 -6.93
C ASN A 87 -9.52 -21.22 -8.35
N GLN A 88 -9.31 -22.19 -9.24
CA GLN A 88 -9.90 -22.12 -10.59
C GLN A 88 -11.43 -22.12 -10.59
N GLY A 89 -12.07 -22.81 -9.64
CA GLY A 89 -13.53 -22.90 -9.53
C GLY A 89 -14.20 -21.55 -9.27
N HIS A 90 -13.49 -20.59 -8.69
CA HIS A 90 -14.01 -19.26 -8.42
C HIS A 90 -14.45 -18.51 -9.70
N VAL A 91 -13.60 -18.49 -10.71
CA VAL A 91 -13.89 -17.80 -11.98
C VAL A 91 -14.85 -18.63 -12.84
N LEU A 92 -14.66 -19.94 -12.87
CA LEU A 92 -15.48 -20.85 -13.70
C LEU A 92 -16.93 -20.93 -13.21
N HIS A 93 -17.18 -20.69 -11.92
CA HIS A 93 -18.52 -20.66 -11.36
C HIS A 93 -19.48 -19.72 -12.12
N TYR A 94 -19.02 -18.56 -12.57
CA TYR A 94 -19.85 -17.62 -13.34
C TYR A 94 -20.17 -18.13 -14.74
N LEU A 95 -19.27 -18.89 -15.37
CA LEU A 95 -19.52 -19.56 -16.66
C LEU A 95 -20.57 -20.67 -16.51
N ASP A 96 -20.42 -21.50 -15.49
CA ASP A 96 -21.35 -22.60 -15.22
C ASP A 96 -22.75 -22.10 -14.85
N ALA A 97 -22.83 -20.93 -14.18
CA ALA A 97 -24.08 -20.25 -13.89
C ALA A 97 -24.68 -19.48 -15.09
N GLY A 98 -24.04 -19.49 -16.26
CA GLY A 98 -24.48 -18.74 -17.45
C GLY A 98 -24.34 -17.22 -17.35
N ARG A 99 -23.54 -16.73 -16.37
CA ARG A 99 -23.34 -15.30 -16.11
C ARG A 99 -22.09 -14.78 -16.81
N PHE A 100 -22.13 -14.70 -18.11
CA PHE A 100 -20.99 -14.28 -18.94
C PHE A 100 -20.48 -12.89 -18.61
N GLU A 101 -21.37 -11.96 -18.28
CA GLU A 101 -21.02 -10.57 -17.95
C GLU A 101 -20.13 -10.52 -16.69
N LEU A 102 -20.52 -11.24 -15.63
CA LEU A 102 -19.74 -11.32 -14.40
C LEU A 102 -18.41 -12.04 -14.62
N PHE A 103 -18.41 -13.10 -15.45
CA PHE A 103 -17.18 -13.80 -15.82
C PHE A 103 -16.19 -12.86 -16.51
N PHE A 104 -16.63 -12.13 -17.54
CA PHE A 104 -15.76 -11.20 -18.26
C PHE A 104 -15.28 -10.05 -17.35
N TYR A 105 -16.17 -9.55 -16.49
CA TYR A 105 -15.80 -8.50 -15.56
C TYR A 105 -14.78 -8.97 -14.52
N ASP A 106 -14.99 -10.14 -13.93
CA ASP A 106 -14.05 -10.77 -12.99
C ASP A 106 -12.70 -11.07 -13.67
N ALA A 107 -12.70 -11.67 -14.84
CA ALA A 107 -11.48 -11.93 -15.60
C ALA A 107 -10.73 -10.64 -15.93
N PHE A 108 -11.44 -9.58 -16.37
CA PHE A 108 -10.84 -8.29 -16.68
C PHE A 108 -10.18 -7.66 -15.43
N THR A 109 -10.90 -7.59 -14.32
CA THR A 109 -10.39 -6.95 -13.09
C THR A 109 -9.24 -7.75 -12.47
N ASN A 110 -9.25 -9.08 -12.57
CA ASN A 110 -8.13 -9.90 -12.12
C ASN A 110 -6.89 -9.77 -13.04
N ILE A 111 -7.04 -9.69 -14.36
CA ILE A 111 -5.89 -9.55 -15.28
C ILE A 111 -5.29 -8.15 -15.22
N PHE A 112 -6.13 -7.12 -15.24
CA PHE A 112 -5.68 -5.72 -15.32
C PHE A 112 -5.56 -5.02 -13.96
N ILE A 113 -6.02 -5.65 -12.89
CA ILE A 113 -6.09 -5.12 -11.50
C ILE A 113 -7.13 -4.02 -11.37
N ILE A 114 -7.25 -3.12 -12.34
CA ILE A 114 -8.13 -1.94 -12.32
C ILE A 114 -9.60 -2.34 -12.20
N GLY A 115 -10.31 -1.69 -11.28
CA GLY A 115 -11.74 -1.91 -11.04
C GLY A 115 -12.05 -2.87 -9.88
N GLN A 116 -11.06 -3.46 -9.24
CA GLN A 116 -11.29 -4.34 -8.10
C GLN A 116 -11.84 -3.60 -6.88
N SER A 117 -11.33 -2.39 -6.60
CA SER A 117 -11.88 -1.54 -5.55
C SER A 117 -13.32 -1.12 -5.83
N PHE A 118 -13.68 -0.91 -7.10
CA PHE A 118 -15.06 -0.60 -7.49
C PHE A 118 -16.01 -1.75 -7.15
N LEU A 119 -15.62 -2.99 -7.44
CA LEU A 119 -16.43 -4.18 -7.11
C LEU A 119 -16.71 -4.32 -5.60
N ARG A 120 -15.78 -3.90 -4.77
CA ARG A 120 -15.94 -3.97 -3.31
C ARG A 120 -16.88 -2.90 -2.78
N ILE A 121 -17.13 -1.85 -3.55
CA ILE A 121 -17.98 -0.72 -3.20
C ILE A 121 -19.39 -0.90 -3.76
N PHE A 122 -19.51 -1.51 -4.95
CA PHE A 122 -20.77 -1.74 -5.65
C PHE A 122 -21.00 -3.26 -5.78
N PRO A 123 -21.69 -3.89 -4.82
CA PRO A 123 -22.05 -5.29 -4.94
C PRO A 123 -23.01 -5.52 -6.11
N TYR A 124 -22.97 -6.72 -6.68
CA TYR A 124 -23.89 -7.12 -7.73
C TYR A 124 -25.18 -7.67 -7.13
N ASN A 125 -26.32 -7.14 -7.55
CA ASN A 125 -27.63 -7.63 -7.16
C ASN A 125 -28.16 -8.63 -8.20
N ASP A 126 -28.32 -9.88 -7.78
CA ASP A 126 -28.73 -10.97 -8.64
C ASP A 126 -30.14 -10.83 -9.21
N MET A 127 -31.05 -10.26 -8.42
CA MET A 127 -32.45 -10.09 -8.85
C MET A 127 -32.61 -8.96 -9.87
N LEU A 128 -31.83 -7.89 -9.73
CA LEU A 128 -31.87 -6.73 -10.62
C LEU A 128 -30.93 -6.88 -11.83
N GLY A 129 -30.00 -7.84 -11.80
CA GLY A 129 -29.01 -8.02 -12.85
C GLY A 129 -28.03 -6.85 -13.00
N GLN A 130 -27.78 -6.09 -11.94
CA GLN A 130 -26.93 -4.87 -11.99
C GLN A 130 -26.17 -4.64 -10.69
N PHE A 131 -25.12 -3.78 -10.78
CA PHE A 131 -24.40 -3.32 -9.60
C PHE A 131 -25.22 -2.25 -8.85
N VAL A 132 -25.23 -2.34 -7.52
CA VAL A 132 -26.03 -1.48 -6.63
C VAL A 132 -25.19 -0.90 -5.50
N LEU A 133 -25.70 0.11 -4.83
CA LEU A 133 -25.03 0.78 -3.70
C LEU A 133 -25.37 0.17 -2.33
N SER A 134 -26.31 -0.76 -2.26
CA SER A 134 -26.76 -1.35 -0.99
C SER A 134 -26.60 -2.86 -0.99
N ILE A 135 -26.23 -3.42 0.16
CA ILE A 135 -26.12 -4.86 0.36
C ILE A 135 -27.45 -5.37 0.88
N SER A 136 -28.03 -6.34 0.16
CA SER A 136 -29.18 -7.13 0.60
C SER A 136 -28.82 -8.62 0.52
N ASP A 137 -29.67 -9.49 1.04
CA ASP A 137 -29.47 -10.95 0.99
C ASP A 137 -29.41 -11.51 -0.45
N THR A 138 -29.84 -10.72 -1.44
CA THR A 138 -29.83 -11.07 -2.86
C THR A 138 -28.60 -10.55 -3.61
N GLU A 139 -27.67 -9.91 -2.92
CA GLU A 139 -26.46 -9.34 -3.52
C GLU A 139 -25.29 -10.31 -3.39
N ILE A 140 -24.53 -10.46 -4.48
CA ILE A 140 -23.30 -11.25 -4.45
C ILE A 140 -22.24 -10.43 -3.69
N PRO A 141 -21.66 -10.97 -2.61
CA PRO A 141 -20.62 -10.26 -1.87
C PRO A 141 -19.46 -9.87 -2.78
N SER A 142 -19.02 -8.64 -2.68
CA SER A 142 -17.90 -8.09 -3.48
C SER A 142 -16.60 -8.89 -3.35
N ALA A 143 -16.38 -9.53 -2.21
CA ALA A 143 -15.26 -10.45 -1.99
C ALA A 143 -15.29 -11.66 -2.94
N SER A 144 -16.45 -11.99 -3.54
CA SER A 144 -16.59 -13.09 -4.48
C SER A 144 -15.94 -12.83 -5.84
N PHE A 145 -15.60 -11.58 -6.17
CA PHE A 145 -15.01 -11.22 -7.47
C PHE A 145 -13.47 -11.19 -7.49
N GLY A 146 -12.80 -11.41 -6.39
CA GLY A 146 -11.34 -11.32 -6.32
C GLY A 146 -10.68 -12.68 -6.20
N LEU A 147 -10.04 -13.17 -7.26
CA LEU A 147 -9.14 -14.32 -7.19
C LEU A 147 -7.97 -14.06 -6.22
N MET A 148 -7.53 -12.83 -6.18
CA MET A 148 -6.49 -12.32 -5.29
C MET A 148 -7.06 -11.18 -4.44
N VAL A 149 -7.67 -11.52 -3.31
CA VAL A 149 -8.40 -10.57 -2.44
C VAL A 149 -7.57 -9.33 -2.08
N GLN A 150 -6.25 -9.49 -1.86
CA GLN A 150 -5.35 -8.41 -1.49
C GLN A 150 -5.04 -7.42 -2.63
N SER A 151 -5.41 -7.72 -3.87
CA SER A 151 -5.07 -6.89 -5.03
C SER A 151 -5.88 -5.59 -5.16
N TRP A 152 -6.94 -5.40 -4.36
CA TRP A 152 -7.64 -4.13 -4.27
C TRP A 152 -6.73 -2.94 -3.96
N SER A 153 -5.71 -3.15 -3.15
CA SER A 153 -4.74 -2.09 -2.82
C SER A 153 -3.81 -1.75 -3.99
N LEU A 154 -3.52 -2.73 -4.86
CA LEU A 154 -2.79 -2.47 -6.10
C LEU A 154 -3.64 -1.70 -7.11
N ASP A 155 -4.96 -1.91 -7.13
CA ASP A 155 -5.89 -1.10 -7.91
C ASP A 155 -5.77 0.38 -7.51
N LEU A 156 -5.84 0.69 -6.22
CA LEU A 156 -5.66 2.06 -5.72
C LEU A 156 -4.27 2.61 -6.05
N GLU A 157 -3.23 1.79 -5.96
CA GLU A 157 -1.88 2.21 -6.34
C GLU A 157 -1.77 2.50 -7.85
N LEU A 158 -2.40 1.71 -8.71
CA LEU A 158 -2.44 1.97 -10.15
C LEU A 158 -3.23 3.23 -10.50
N LEU A 159 -4.38 3.44 -9.87
CA LEU A 159 -5.16 4.68 -10.02
C LEU A 159 -4.33 5.90 -9.60
N PHE A 160 -3.60 5.80 -8.50
CA PHE A 160 -2.66 6.85 -8.11
C PHE A 160 -1.56 7.05 -9.16
N TYR A 161 -1.00 5.99 -9.72
CA TYR A 161 0.02 6.11 -10.78
C TYR A 161 -0.52 6.81 -12.03
N ILE A 162 -1.77 6.58 -12.39
CA ILE A 162 -2.41 7.28 -13.51
C ILE A 162 -2.44 8.79 -13.25
N LEU A 163 -2.77 9.22 -12.04
CA LEU A 163 -2.88 10.63 -11.66
C LEU A 163 -1.55 11.27 -11.26
N ALA A 164 -0.56 10.50 -10.83
CA ALA A 164 0.69 11.00 -10.28
C ALA A 164 1.44 11.98 -11.21
N PRO A 165 1.61 11.74 -12.53
CA PRO A 165 2.26 12.69 -13.41
C PRO A 165 1.60 14.06 -13.45
N PHE A 166 0.30 14.13 -13.25
CA PHE A 166 -0.48 15.36 -13.29
C PHE A 166 -0.47 16.09 -11.95
N ILE A 167 -0.74 15.37 -10.86
CA ILE A 167 -0.88 15.97 -9.53
C ILE A 167 0.50 16.31 -8.93
N LEU A 168 1.47 15.41 -9.05
CA LEU A 168 2.77 15.58 -8.37
C LEU A 168 3.68 16.60 -9.06
N THR A 169 3.40 16.97 -10.32
CA THR A 169 4.10 18.06 -11.02
C THR A 169 3.58 19.45 -10.64
N ILE A 170 2.45 19.54 -9.93
CA ILE A 170 1.90 20.82 -9.44
C ILE A 170 2.90 21.43 -8.45
N LYS A 171 3.44 22.59 -8.79
CA LYS A 171 4.42 23.31 -7.94
C LYS A 171 3.77 23.99 -6.73
N ARG A 172 2.53 24.45 -6.88
CA ARG A 172 1.80 25.20 -5.85
C ARG A 172 1.30 24.26 -4.74
N LEU A 173 1.92 24.33 -3.57
CA LEU A 173 1.59 23.45 -2.44
C LEU A 173 0.12 23.57 -1.99
N TRP A 174 -0.45 24.78 -2.03
CA TRP A 174 -1.82 25.00 -1.61
C TRP A 174 -2.84 24.19 -2.43
N ILE A 175 -2.60 23.94 -3.73
CA ILE A 175 -3.49 23.10 -4.55
C ILE A 175 -3.50 21.65 -4.03
N ILE A 176 -2.33 21.12 -3.67
CA ILE A 176 -2.22 19.76 -3.11
C ILE A 176 -2.92 19.70 -1.74
N LEU A 177 -2.78 20.74 -0.92
CA LEU A 177 -3.50 20.83 0.36
C LEU A 177 -5.02 20.87 0.15
N VAL A 178 -5.51 21.60 -0.84
CA VAL A 178 -6.94 21.61 -1.19
C VAL A 178 -7.42 20.21 -1.60
N ILE A 179 -6.65 19.47 -2.40
CA ILE A 179 -7.00 18.11 -2.80
C ILE A 179 -7.05 17.18 -1.56
N ILE A 180 -6.09 17.29 -0.65
CA ILE A 180 -6.07 16.53 0.61
C ILE A 180 -7.30 16.87 1.46
N ILE A 181 -7.60 18.16 1.64
CA ILE A 181 -8.78 18.60 2.40
C ILE A 181 -10.05 18.07 1.76
N ALA A 182 -10.19 18.15 0.44
CA ALA A 182 -11.35 17.63 -0.28
C ALA A 182 -11.51 16.10 -0.07
N SER A 183 -10.41 15.34 -0.16
CA SER A 183 -10.40 13.89 0.10
C SER A 183 -10.84 13.56 1.54
N ILE A 184 -10.33 14.28 2.54
CA ILE A 184 -10.70 14.10 3.95
C ILE A 184 -12.16 14.54 4.19
N SER A 185 -12.58 15.66 3.60
CA SER A 185 -13.98 16.15 3.71
C SER A 185 -14.96 15.16 3.10
N LEU A 186 -14.62 14.57 1.95
CA LEU A 186 -15.45 13.53 1.34
C LEU A 186 -15.59 12.32 2.27
N ARG A 187 -14.51 11.89 2.93
CA ARG A 187 -14.56 10.83 3.94
C ARG A 187 -15.51 11.17 5.08
N PHE A 188 -15.46 12.40 5.55
CA PHE A 188 -16.35 12.89 6.60
C PHE A 188 -17.82 12.88 6.18
N ILE A 189 -18.13 13.38 4.95
CA ILE A 189 -19.47 13.40 4.41
C ILE A 189 -20.04 11.97 4.28
N LEU A 190 -19.25 11.02 3.80
CA LEU A 190 -19.68 9.63 3.70
C LEU A 190 -19.90 8.98 5.07
N ALA A 191 -19.06 9.28 6.04
CA ALA A 191 -19.23 8.79 7.42
C ALA A 191 -20.49 9.33 8.11
N LEU A 192 -20.92 10.55 7.79
CA LEU A 192 -22.14 11.16 8.37
C LEU A 192 -23.44 10.60 7.78
N ASN A 193 -23.41 9.98 6.61
CA ASN A 193 -24.64 9.59 5.89
C ASN A 193 -25.05 8.14 6.12
N ASP A 194 -24.59 7.48 7.20
CA ASP A 194 -24.98 6.10 7.59
C ASP A 194 -25.13 5.12 6.40
N ILE A 195 -24.25 5.26 5.41
CA ILE A 195 -24.20 4.32 4.30
C ILE A 195 -23.85 2.96 4.87
N ASN A 196 -24.76 2.05 4.80
CA ASN A 196 -24.84 0.71 5.36
C ASN A 196 -23.54 0.15 5.95
N TYR A 197 -23.55 -0.30 7.20
CA TYR A 197 -22.40 -0.68 8.04
C TYR A 197 -21.36 -1.59 7.33
N ALA A 198 -21.80 -2.50 6.48
CA ALA A 198 -20.92 -3.38 5.72
C ALA A 198 -20.22 -2.67 4.54
N LEU A 199 -20.85 -1.66 3.94
CA LEU A 199 -20.27 -0.80 2.91
C LEU A 199 -19.30 0.23 3.51
N ASN A 200 -19.50 0.64 4.77
CA ASN A 200 -18.65 1.65 5.41
C ASN A 200 -17.17 1.27 5.42
N LEU A 201 -16.81 0.00 5.65
CA LEU A 201 -15.41 -0.45 5.65
C LEU A 201 -14.77 -0.35 4.27
N ALA A 202 -15.46 -0.82 3.22
CA ALA A 202 -14.97 -0.74 1.85
C ALA A 202 -14.89 0.71 1.37
N TRP A 203 -15.93 1.52 1.62
CA TRP A 203 -15.92 2.94 1.31
C TRP A 203 -14.80 3.70 2.02
N ILE A 204 -14.58 3.43 3.30
CA ILE A 204 -13.58 4.15 4.09
C ILE A 204 -12.15 3.81 3.68
N ASN A 205 -11.85 2.54 3.35
CA ASN A 205 -10.47 2.09 3.16
C ASN A 205 -10.12 1.74 1.70
N GLU A 206 -11.11 1.50 0.84
CA GLU A 206 -10.89 0.96 -0.50
C GLU A 206 -11.37 1.89 -1.62
N PHE A 207 -11.94 3.05 -1.28
CA PHE A 207 -12.38 4.04 -2.26
C PHE A 207 -11.26 5.04 -2.57
N PHE A 208 -10.76 5.01 -3.79
CA PHE A 208 -9.59 5.77 -4.21
C PHE A 208 -9.64 7.28 -3.87
N PRO A 209 -10.77 8.02 -4.08
CA PRO A 209 -10.84 9.43 -3.72
C PRO A 209 -10.56 9.72 -2.24
N LEU A 210 -10.88 8.78 -1.33
CA LEU A 210 -10.61 8.91 0.10
C LEU A 210 -9.16 8.59 0.44
N GLU A 211 -8.54 7.66 -0.29
CA GLU A 211 -7.15 7.27 -0.10
C GLU A 211 -6.15 8.21 -0.80
N LEU A 212 -6.63 9.09 -1.67
CA LEU A 212 -5.77 10.07 -2.34
C LEU A 212 -5.03 10.96 -1.33
N ALA A 213 -5.66 11.30 -0.19
CA ALA A 213 -5.02 12.04 0.88
C ALA A 213 -3.80 11.31 1.45
N THR A 214 -3.86 10.00 1.65
CA THR A 214 -2.76 9.19 2.20
C THR A 214 -1.56 9.16 1.26
N PHE A 215 -1.77 9.02 -0.03
CA PHE A 215 -0.71 9.14 -1.03
C PHE A 215 -0.10 10.55 -1.06
N LEU A 216 -0.93 11.59 -1.02
CA LEU A 216 -0.47 12.97 -1.07
C LEU A 216 0.26 13.41 0.20
N LEU A 217 -0.05 12.85 1.37
CA LEU A 217 0.76 13.02 2.58
C LEU A 217 2.21 12.59 2.35
N GLY A 218 2.44 11.47 1.66
CA GLY A 218 3.77 11.03 1.25
C GLY A 218 4.46 12.01 0.30
N SER A 219 3.72 12.58 -0.66
CA SER A 219 4.23 13.61 -1.56
C SER A 219 4.67 14.86 -0.79
N ILE A 220 3.86 15.32 0.17
CA ILE A 220 4.23 16.46 1.04
C ILE A 220 5.47 16.13 1.85
N ALA A 221 5.55 14.94 2.43
CA ALA A 221 6.70 14.49 3.19
C ALA A 221 8.01 14.57 2.36
N TYR A 222 7.96 14.18 1.07
CA TYR A 222 9.11 14.36 0.18
C TYR A 222 9.43 15.83 -0.09
N ARG A 223 8.44 16.70 -0.31
CA ARG A 223 8.65 18.12 -0.57
C ARG A 223 9.29 18.83 0.63
N ILE A 224 8.84 18.51 1.84
CA ILE A 224 9.45 19.00 3.08
C ILE A 224 10.89 18.50 3.19
N TYR A 225 11.14 17.22 2.94
CA TYR A 225 12.49 16.64 2.92
C TYR A 225 13.41 17.36 1.93
N TYR A 226 12.93 17.58 0.69
CA TYR A 226 13.69 18.26 -0.36
C TYR A 226 14.01 19.72 0.04
N PHE A 227 13.02 20.45 0.54
CA PHE A 227 13.17 21.81 1.03
C PHE A 227 14.22 21.90 2.15
N LEU A 228 14.08 21.07 3.19
CA LEU A 228 15.01 21.05 4.32
C LEU A 228 16.43 20.66 3.92
N LYS A 229 16.58 19.81 2.92
CA LYS A 229 17.89 19.30 2.52
C LYS A 229 18.63 20.20 1.53
N TYR A 230 17.92 20.77 0.58
CA TYR A 230 18.53 21.42 -0.59
C TYR A 230 18.23 22.92 -0.70
N GLU A 231 17.06 23.38 -0.29
CA GLU A 231 16.64 24.76 -0.52
C GLU A 231 16.85 25.67 0.69
N LEU A 232 16.81 25.15 1.89
CA LEU A 232 16.90 25.95 3.11
C LEU A 232 18.18 26.75 3.20
N ASN A 233 19.31 26.23 2.71
CA ASN A 233 20.61 26.95 2.66
C ASN A 233 20.58 28.19 1.77
N ASN A 234 19.72 28.20 0.75
CA ASN A 234 19.72 29.27 -0.26
C ASN A 234 18.80 30.44 0.13
N ILE A 235 17.89 30.22 1.09
CA ILE A 235 16.82 31.19 1.38
C ILE A 235 17.11 32.02 2.62
N ILE A 236 17.98 31.57 3.55
CA ILE A 236 18.00 32.19 4.88
C ILE A 236 19.42 32.39 5.46
N ASN A 237 19.78 33.65 5.65
CA ASN A 237 20.76 34.14 6.64
C ASN A 237 20.20 34.00 8.10
N ASN A 238 19.21 33.16 8.36
CA ASN A 238 18.57 33.04 9.67
C ASN A 238 19.20 31.91 10.48
N LYS A 239 19.89 32.29 11.54
CA LYS A 239 20.66 31.45 12.47
C LYS A 239 19.87 30.21 12.99
N TYR A 240 18.56 30.34 13.19
CA TYR A 240 17.72 29.24 13.72
C TYR A 240 17.44 28.16 12.68
N LEU A 241 17.21 28.50 11.43
CA LEU A 241 16.94 27.53 10.36
C LEU A 241 18.22 26.84 9.90
N ILE A 242 19.35 27.53 9.93
CA ILE A 242 20.66 26.90 9.75
C ILE A 242 20.95 25.90 10.87
N ALA A 243 20.54 26.20 12.12
CA ALA A 243 20.66 25.30 13.25
C ALA A 243 19.81 24.03 13.05
N ILE A 244 18.55 24.17 12.62
CA ILE A 244 17.66 23.02 12.34
C ILE A 244 18.24 22.14 11.23
N GLN A 245 18.74 22.72 10.16
CA GLN A 245 19.38 21.99 9.08
C GLN A 245 20.70 21.32 9.52
N SER A 246 21.51 22.03 10.32
CA SER A 246 22.75 21.48 10.88
C SER A 246 22.45 20.30 11.82
N LEU A 247 21.38 20.38 12.60
CA LEU A 247 20.89 19.27 13.44
C LEU A 247 20.42 18.10 12.58
N PHE A 248 19.67 18.36 11.52
CA PHE A 248 19.24 17.32 10.59
C PHE A 248 20.43 16.65 9.89
N ASN A 249 21.34 17.43 9.31
CA ASN A 249 22.53 16.92 8.64
C ASN A 249 23.52 16.25 9.62
N LYS A 250 23.70 16.79 10.82
CA LYS A 250 24.56 16.22 11.88
C LYS A 250 23.96 14.93 12.44
N SER A 251 22.66 14.90 12.65
CA SER A 251 21.94 13.68 13.06
C SER A 251 22.06 12.60 11.99
N THR A 252 21.83 12.91 10.72
CA THR A 252 21.93 11.94 9.62
C THR A 252 23.38 11.48 9.37
N SER A 253 24.38 12.35 9.46
CA SER A 253 25.79 11.97 9.31
C SER A 253 26.29 11.13 10.51
N LYS A 254 25.91 11.49 11.73
CA LYS A 254 26.28 10.75 12.94
C LYS A 254 25.61 9.36 12.96
N VAL A 255 24.36 9.27 12.49
CA VAL A 255 23.64 8.00 12.40
C VAL A 255 24.13 7.16 11.22
N SER A 256 24.54 7.74 10.10
CA SER A 256 25.14 7.01 8.97
C SER A 256 26.52 6.42 9.31
N SER A 257 27.26 7.04 10.26
CA SER A 257 28.52 6.53 10.76
C SER A 257 28.38 5.49 11.88
N MET A 258 27.22 5.42 12.53
CA MET A 258 26.91 4.41 13.54
C MET A 258 26.39 3.13 12.88
N LYS A 259 27.14 2.04 12.99
CA LYS A 259 26.76 0.73 12.48
C LYS A 259 25.41 0.28 13.10
N MET A 260 24.34 0.48 12.36
CA MET A 260 23.06 -0.22 12.38
C MET A 260 22.00 -0.08 13.50
N PRO A 261 22.18 0.11 14.81
CA PRO A 261 21.04 -0.14 15.71
C PRO A 261 20.05 1.00 15.90
N ILE A 262 20.46 2.27 15.88
CA ILE A 262 19.63 3.38 16.38
C ILE A 262 18.41 3.72 15.48
N PRO A 263 18.49 3.79 14.13
CA PRO A 263 17.31 4.06 13.33
C PRO A 263 16.26 2.95 13.38
N TYR A 264 16.72 1.72 13.50
CA TYR A 264 15.83 0.55 13.61
C TYR A 264 15.30 0.39 15.03
N LEU A 265 16.07 0.78 16.05
CA LEU A 265 15.58 0.86 17.42
C LEU A 265 14.47 1.90 17.53
N TYR A 266 14.62 3.04 16.86
CA TYR A 266 13.58 4.09 16.84
C TYR A 266 12.29 3.61 16.14
N LEU A 267 12.44 2.91 15.01
CA LEU A 267 11.34 2.19 14.36
C LEU A 267 10.69 1.18 15.31
N PHE A 268 11.49 0.35 15.93
CA PHE A 268 11.02 -0.67 16.86
C PHE A 268 10.28 -0.07 18.05
N VAL A 269 10.81 1.01 18.65
CA VAL A 269 10.15 1.74 19.73
C VAL A 269 8.86 2.40 19.24
N SER A 270 8.86 3.01 18.05
CA SER A 270 7.65 3.59 17.46
C SER A 270 6.58 2.52 17.23
N PHE A 271 6.97 1.34 16.74
CA PHE A 271 6.05 0.23 16.56
C PHE A 271 5.60 -0.40 17.88
N ILE A 272 6.45 -0.44 18.91
CA ILE A 272 6.04 -0.87 20.26
C ILE A 272 5.00 0.11 20.81
N VAL A 273 5.21 1.42 20.70
CA VAL A 273 4.25 2.43 21.13
C VAL A 273 2.93 2.28 20.37
N ILE A 274 2.99 2.11 19.05
CA ILE A 274 1.81 1.85 18.22
C ILE A 274 1.14 0.53 18.65
N TYR A 275 1.91 -0.54 18.90
CA TYR A 275 1.40 -1.84 19.35
C TYR A 275 0.67 -1.72 20.69
N TYR A 276 1.28 -1.08 21.71
CA TYR A 276 0.63 -0.92 23.02
C TYR A 276 -0.62 -0.04 22.92
N TYR A 277 -0.58 1.00 22.11
CA TYR A 277 -1.73 1.87 21.90
C TYR A 277 -2.85 1.16 21.14
N THR A 278 -2.52 0.40 20.08
CA THR A 278 -3.51 -0.35 19.31
C THR A 278 -4.03 -1.57 20.05
N LYS A 279 -3.24 -2.22 20.91
CA LYS A 279 -3.73 -3.34 21.73
C LYS A 279 -4.81 -2.91 22.73
N LYS A 280 -4.73 -1.67 23.26
CA LYS A 280 -5.76 -1.09 24.11
C LYS A 280 -7.03 -0.73 23.32
N TRP A 281 -6.91 -0.52 21.99
CA TRP A 281 -7.99 -0.11 21.09
C TRP A 281 -8.35 -1.19 20.06
N ALA A 282 -7.61 -2.29 19.97
CA ALA A 282 -7.93 -3.43 19.08
C ALA A 282 -9.30 -4.04 19.39
N TRP A 283 -9.77 -3.93 20.63
CA TRP A 283 -11.13 -4.29 21.03
C TRP A 283 -12.22 -3.50 20.28
N VAL A 284 -11.91 -2.32 19.78
CA VAL A 284 -12.85 -1.48 19.02
C VAL A 284 -12.93 -1.95 17.55
N TYR A 285 -11.92 -2.69 17.06
CA TYR A 285 -11.85 -3.14 15.67
C TYR A 285 -12.30 -4.58 15.43
N ASP A 286 -12.28 -5.42 16.47
CA ASP A 286 -12.38 -6.86 16.24
C ASP A 286 -13.82 -7.38 16.06
N PHE A 287 -14.88 -6.72 16.38
CA PHE A 287 -16.27 -7.17 16.17
C PHE A 287 -17.28 -6.23 16.83
N GLY A 288 -17.75 -5.20 16.13
CA GLY A 288 -18.97 -4.49 16.50
C GLY A 288 -18.86 -3.50 17.65
N GLY A 289 -17.67 -3.01 17.98
CA GLY A 289 -17.51 -1.86 18.84
C GLY A 289 -17.91 -0.57 18.12
N ASP A 290 -18.61 0.33 18.83
CA ASP A 290 -19.13 1.59 18.33
C ASP A 290 -18.07 2.35 17.50
N TRP A 291 -18.22 2.35 16.21
CA TRP A 291 -17.45 3.13 15.24
C TRP A 291 -17.65 4.64 15.41
N ASP A 292 -18.62 5.02 16.24
CA ASP A 292 -19.02 6.39 16.53
C ASP A 292 -17.99 7.21 17.33
N GLN A 293 -16.91 6.60 17.82
CA GLN A 293 -15.95 7.29 18.69
C GLN A 293 -14.69 7.81 17.99
N GLY A 294 -14.65 7.80 16.66
CA GLY A 294 -13.49 8.25 15.89
C GLY A 294 -13.73 9.52 15.08
N LEU A 295 -12.66 10.25 14.78
CA LEU A 295 -12.71 11.39 13.86
C LEU A 295 -12.90 10.87 12.42
N PHE A 296 -13.97 11.27 11.74
CA PHE A 296 -14.29 10.89 10.37
C PHE A 296 -14.49 9.37 10.16
N GLY A 297 -15.12 8.68 11.12
CA GLY A 297 -15.40 7.25 11.04
C GLY A 297 -14.19 6.33 11.19
N VAL A 298 -13.04 6.87 11.62
CA VAL A 298 -11.83 6.11 11.93
C VAL A 298 -11.22 6.58 13.25
N PRO A 299 -10.67 5.69 14.08
CA PRO A 299 -10.09 6.07 15.37
C PRO A 299 -8.98 7.11 15.24
N HIS A 300 -8.83 7.97 16.24
CA HIS A 300 -7.80 9.01 16.26
C HIS A 300 -6.38 8.44 16.09
N ILE A 301 -6.12 7.23 16.62
CA ILE A 301 -4.84 6.56 16.49
C ILE A 301 -4.44 6.29 15.04
N TYR A 302 -5.41 6.10 14.18
CA TYR A 302 -5.22 5.87 12.76
C TYR A 302 -4.59 7.11 12.07
N TRP A 303 -5.20 8.28 12.29
CA TRP A 303 -4.66 9.55 11.76
C TRP A 303 -3.29 9.87 12.34
N PHE A 304 -3.12 9.63 13.64
CA PHE A 304 -1.84 9.82 14.30
C PHE A 304 -0.75 8.92 13.69
N THR A 305 -1.06 7.65 13.44
CA THR A 305 -0.11 6.70 12.82
C THR A 305 0.25 7.11 11.40
N LEU A 306 -0.70 7.56 10.59
CA LEU A 306 -0.43 8.06 9.23
C LEU A 306 0.45 9.30 9.25
N LEU A 307 0.19 10.25 10.14
CA LEU A 307 1.02 11.44 10.30
C LEU A 307 2.43 11.09 10.77
N LEU A 308 2.56 10.20 11.76
CA LEU A 308 3.87 9.69 12.18
C LEU A 308 4.61 9.02 11.03
N ASN A 309 3.94 8.16 10.28
CA ASN A 309 4.54 7.52 9.11
C ASN A 309 5.03 8.56 8.09
N ALA A 310 4.24 9.59 7.80
CA ALA A 310 4.64 10.67 6.89
C ALA A 310 5.88 11.44 7.38
N VAL A 311 6.01 11.64 8.70
CA VAL A 311 7.20 12.27 9.31
C VAL A 311 8.42 11.35 9.28
N PHE A 312 8.24 10.05 9.54
CA PHE A 312 9.35 9.11 9.63
C PHE A 312 9.87 8.63 8.28
N VAL A 313 9.01 8.55 7.25
CA VAL A 313 9.40 8.10 5.90
C VAL A 313 10.60 8.86 5.34
N PRO A 314 10.68 10.22 5.36
CA PRO A 314 11.87 10.93 4.90
C PRO A 314 13.13 10.63 5.70
N ILE A 315 13.00 10.52 7.03
CA ILE A 315 14.12 10.24 7.93
C ILE A 315 14.68 8.84 7.65
N LEU A 316 13.81 7.85 7.58
CA LEU A 316 14.19 6.47 7.28
C LEU A 316 14.76 6.33 5.87
N PHE A 317 14.23 7.08 4.90
CA PHE A 317 14.79 7.12 3.56
C PHE A 317 16.24 7.61 3.59
N GLU A 318 16.52 8.73 4.24
CA GLU A 318 17.87 9.30 4.30
C GLU A 318 18.83 8.33 4.99
N LEU A 319 18.42 7.70 6.08
CA LEU A 319 19.25 6.79 6.86
C LEU A 319 19.54 5.46 6.16
N SER A 320 18.58 4.96 5.35
CA SER A 320 18.65 3.61 4.79
C SER A 320 18.96 3.54 3.30
N LYS A 321 18.91 4.66 2.56
CA LYS A 321 19.07 4.69 1.09
C LYS A 321 20.34 4.05 0.56
N ASN A 322 21.43 4.04 1.36
CA ASN A 322 22.73 3.47 1.00
C ASN A 322 22.96 2.07 1.56
N LEU A 323 22.02 1.53 2.36
CA LEU A 323 22.15 0.21 2.99
C LEU A 323 21.70 -0.89 2.03
N LYS A 324 22.64 -1.72 1.56
CA LYS A 324 22.35 -2.83 0.63
C LYS A 324 21.37 -3.85 1.23
N LEU A 325 21.51 -4.17 2.53
CA LEU A 325 20.62 -5.09 3.22
C LEU A 325 19.19 -4.57 3.30
N ASP A 326 19.00 -3.30 3.69
CA ASP A 326 17.67 -2.66 3.71
C ASP A 326 17.04 -2.65 2.32
N SER A 327 17.83 -2.35 1.28
CA SER A 327 17.35 -2.38 -0.10
C SER A 327 16.90 -3.79 -0.52
N PHE A 328 17.63 -4.84 -0.13
CA PHE A 328 17.27 -6.23 -0.44
C PHE A 328 15.99 -6.65 0.29
N ILE A 329 15.91 -6.41 1.61
CA ILE A 329 14.71 -6.71 2.42
C ILE A 329 13.49 -5.97 1.86
N GLY A 330 13.67 -4.70 1.45
CA GLY A 330 12.59 -3.91 0.86
C GLY A 330 12.08 -4.46 -0.48
N LYS A 331 12.88 -5.19 -1.24
CA LYS A 331 12.41 -5.88 -2.45
C LYS A 331 11.50 -7.05 -2.12
N LEU A 332 11.72 -7.73 -1.00
CA LEU A 332 10.88 -8.86 -0.59
C LEU A 332 9.45 -8.44 -0.22
N SER A 333 9.22 -7.17 0.14
CA SER A 333 7.93 -6.71 0.65
C SER A 333 6.78 -6.88 -0.34
N TYR A 334 6.97 -6.57 -1.62
CA TYR A 334 5.94 -6.70 -2.65
C TYR A 334 5.63 -8.17 -2.99
N PRO A 335 6.61 -9.03 -3.29
CA PRO A 335 6.36 -10.46 -3.45
C PRO A 335 5.69 -11.11 -2.24
N LEU A 336 6.12 -10.78 -1.01
CA LEU A 336 5.51 -11.26 0.22
C LEU A 336 4.03 -10.88 0.29
N TYR A 337 3.73 -9.59 0.02
CA TYR A 337 2.38 -9.06 0.03
C TYR A 337 1.48 -9.73 -1.00
N ILE A 338 1.98 -10.00 -2.20
CA ILE A 338 1.13 -10.54 -3.26
C ILE A 338 0.98 -12.06 -3.21
N SER A 339 1.95 -12.80 -2.66
CA SER A 339 1.93 -14.27 -2.66
C SER A 339 1.27 -14.90 -1.43
N HIS A 340 1.18 -14.18 -0.28
CA HIS A 340 0.75 -14.79 0.98
C HIS A 340 -0.63 -15.45 0.91
N PHE A 341 -1.60 -14.81 0.27
CA PHE A 341 -2.96 -15.34 0.18
C PHE A 341 -3.02 -16.59 -0.70
N THR A 342 -2.29 -16.61 -1.81
CA THR A 342 -2.13 -17.81 -2.65
C THR A 342 -1.53 -18.97 -1.85
N ILE A 343 -0.54 -18.68 -1.02
CA ILE A 343 0.12 -19.69 -0.16
C ILE A 343 -0.86 -20.21 0.89
N ILE A 344 -1.66 -19.34 1.51
CA ILE A 344 -2.73 -19.75 2.43
C ILE A 344 -3.67 -20.74 1.73
N LEU A 345 -4.19 -20.39 0.55
CA LEU A 345 -5.09 -21.26 -0.20
C LEU A 345 -4.44 -22.61 -0.56
N LEU A 346 -3.18 -22.60 -0.97
CA LEU A 346 -2.45 -23.82 -1.31
C LEU A 346 -2.23 -24.72 -0.10
N LEU A 347 -1.86 -24.17 1.06
CA LEU A 347 -1.66 -24.92 2.29
C LEU A 347 -2.97 -25.53 2.80
N HIS A 348 -4.08 -24.79 2.77
CA HIS A 348 -5.40 -25.34 3.07
C HIS A 348 -5.78 -26.49 2.12
N LYS A 349 -5.51 -26.32 0.81
CA LYS A 349 -5.82 -27.36 -0.18
C LYS A 349 -5.07 -28.68 0.05
N ILE A 350 -3.89 -28.64 0.66
CA ILE A 350 -3.10 -29.84 1.02
C ILE A 350 -3.37 -30.33 2.46
N GLY A 351 -4.36 -29.73 3.14
CA GLY A 351 -4.84 -30.18 4.45
C GLY A 351 -3.97 -29.76 5.64
N ILE A 352 -3.16 -28.70 5.51
CA ILE A 352 -2.40 -28.14 6.62
C ILE A 352 -3.28 -27.08 7.30
N GLU A 353 -3.76 -27.38 8.52
CA GLU A 353 -4.68 -26.51 9.29
C GLU A 353 -4.37 -26.55 10.80
N ASP A 354 -3.12 -26.77 11.17
CA ASP A 354 -2.69 -26.92 12.56
C ASP A 354 -2.39 -25.54 13.22
N GLN A 355 -2.09 -25.56 14.53
CA GLN A 355 -1.78 -24.36 15.32
C GLN A 355 -0.53 -23.59 14.82
N VAL A 356 0.32 -24.24 14.02
CA VAL A 356 1.54 -23.65 13.46
C VAL A 356 1.35 -23.18 12.01
N PHE A 357 0.12 -23.24 11.49
CA PHE A 357 -0.21 -22.85 10.12
C PHE A 357 0.37 -21.48 9.73
N GLY A 358 0.20 -20.46 10.56
CA GLY A 358 0.75 -19.13 10.31
C GLY A 358 2.28 -19.11 10.12
N ILE A 359 3.01 -20.00 10.82
CA ILE A 359 4.48 -20.12 10.66
C ILE A 359 4.80 -20.72 9.29
N TYR A 360 4.06 -21.74 8.84
CA TYR A 360 4.24 -22.31 7.50
C TYR A 360 3.93 -21.27 6.42
N VAL A 361 2.83 -20.51 6.55
CA VAL A 361 2.51 -19.41 5.64
C VAL A 361 3.65 -18.41 5.57
N LEU A 362 4.18 -17.98 6.72
CA LEU A 362 5.27 -17.01 6.77
C LEU A 362 6.55 -17.56 6.13
N ALA A 363 6.97 -18.77 6.49
CA ALA A 363 8.18 -19.39 5.96
C ALA A 363 8.09 -19.60 4.44
N CYS A 364 6.98 -20.16 3.95
CA CYS A 364 6.75 -20.36 2.52
C CYS A 364 6.68 -19.02 1.77
N SER A 365 6.02 -18.00 2.33
CA SER A 365 5.93 -16.68 1.71
C SER A 365 7.28 -15.98 1.62
N ILE A 366 8.15 -16.12 2.62
CA ILE A 366 9.51 -15.59 2.56
C ILE A 366 10.32 -16.32 1.48
N LEU A 367 10.29 -17.66 1.44
CA LEU A 367 11.02 -18.45 0.44
C LEU A 367 10.57 -18.13 -0.98
N VAL A 368 9.26 -18.06 -1.22
CA VAL A 368 8.68 -17.68 -2.51
C VAL A 368 9.10 -16.24 -2.86
N SER A 369 9.07 -15.31 -1.90
CA SER A 369 9.49 -13.93 -2.13
C SER A 369 10.96 -13.82 -2.53
N ILE A 370 11.85 -14.58 -1.89
CA ILE A 370 13.26 -14.62 -2.26
C ILE A 370 13.41 -15.15 -3.71
N ALA A 371 12.73 -16.23 -4.05
CA ALA A 371 12.76 -16.79 -5.41
C ALA A 371 12.24 -15.76 -6.44
N LEU A 372 11.10 -15.10 -6.19
CA LEU A 372 10.54 -14.08 -7.06
C LEU A 372 11.47 -12.88 -7.24
N VAL A 373 12.13 -12.43 -6.19
CA VAL A 373 13.12 -11.35 -6.28
C VAL A 373 14.33 -11.76 -7.11
N LEU A 374 14.86 -12.97 -6.90
CA LEU A 374 16.07 -13.42 -7.60
C LEU A 374 15.81 -13.68 -9.09
N PHE A 375 14.72 -14.37 -9.41
CA PHE A 375 14.46 -14.87 -10.76
C PHE A 375 13.60 -13.93 -11.62
N ILE A 376 12.79 -13.05 -11.01
CA ILE A 376 11.87 -12.18 -11.77
C ILE A 376 12.20 -10.70 -11.54
N GLU A 377 12.16 -10.20 -10.29
CA GLU A 377 12.31 -8.76 -10.05
C GLU A 377 13.69 -8.22 -10.39
N ASN A 378 14.76 -8.93 -10.04
CA ASN A 378 16.11 -8.47 -10.33
C ASN A 378 16.42 -8.39 -11.83
N PRO A 379 16.11 -9.40 -12.68
CA PRO A 379 16.26 -9.30 -14.14
C PRO A 379 15.44 -8.14 -14.73
N ILE A 380 14.18 -8.00 -14.34
CA ILE A 380 13.30 -6.94 -14.82
C ILE A 380 13.79 -5.57 -14.35
N THR A 381 14.27 -5.46 -13.12
CA THR A 381 14.83 -4.21 -12.60
C THR A 381 16.09 -3.81 -13.38
N ARG A 382 16.98 -4.75 -13.71
CA ARG A 382 18.14 -4.49 -14.58
C ARG A 382 17.71 -4.01 -15.97
N TYR A 383 16.71 -4.65 -16.56
CA TYR A 383 16.14 -4.23 -17.86
C TYR A 383 15.57 -2.82 -17.80
N ARG A 384 14.75 -2.52 -16.77
CA ARG A 384 14.18 -1.18 -16.53
C ARG A 384 15.25 -0.11 -16.39
N HIS A 385 16.30 -0.37 -15.60
CA HIS A 385 17.39 0.57 -15.43
C HIS A 385 18.11 0.86 -16.75
N ARG A 386 18.34 -0.15 -17.57
CA ARG A 386 18.96 0.03 -18.89
C ARG A 386 18.09 0.80 -19.87
N LYS A 387 16.78 0.61 -19.84
CA LYS A 387 15.84 1.17 -20.83
C LYS A 387 15.30 2.56 -20.44
N PHE A 388 14.89 2.74 -19.19
CA PHE A 388 14.14 3.93 -18.75
C PHE A 388 14.96 4.90 -17.88
N TYR A 389 16.11 4.47 -17.39
CA TYR A 389 16.95 5.27 -16.50
C TYR A 389 18.36 5.48 -17.05
N LYS A 390 18.55 5.45 -18.37
CA LYS A 390 19.81 5.89 -18.96
C LYS A 390 20.01 7.36 -18.63
N ILE A 391 20.73 7.59 -17.55
CA ILE A 391 21.37 8.90 -17.30
C ILE A 391 22.41 9.03 -18.39
N LYS A 392 22.20 9.98 -19.33
CA LYS A 392 23.26 10.46 -20.21
C LYS A 392 24.25 11.22 -19.38
#